data_232e35a5b6be454af2fafd4b48c6903f
#
_entry.id   232e35a5b6be454af2fafd4b48c6903f
#
_cell.length_a   1.000
_cell.length_b   1.000
_cell.length_c   1.000
_cell.angle_alpha   90.00
_cell.angle_beta   90.00
_cell.angle_gamma   90.00
#
_symmetry.space_group_name_H-M   'P 1'
#
loop_
_entity.id
_entity.type
_entity.pdbx_description
1 polymer ?
#
loop_
_entity_poly.entity_id
_entity_poly.type
_entity_poly.pdbx_seq_one_letter_code
_entity_poly.pdbx_strand_id
1 'polypeptide(L)'
;MLARQRRLAWVATASTTLALSAIGLSVYAFYQQQQASLARASAVSERQAAEEELAKTQTITNFVQELFVSLDPQNTAGMDTELLKAMLDQGSKRAAELSVEPEVEAEIRYCLGKTYRSIRSYEKAQIELERVLILFAEKIRKELPTRLEAMNEIAMVHEALGNYLEAEPMMVQMLEQRSRELGSDHVDVIDAQIDLATVFRRIGKFEQAEDRCTETLSLLSDQNRTQEDPLMLKCKTELSKIYIAREKISQAESLIRNVFELSRLHIGENNVLSLRRGQVLVEALRKSDKLDDAEKLSKELVSKLTSILGETHPDTLGAMDSLAEIVAGRKDLDRALELYLRIEGAKEEALGDMHPETLATLKAISRIYRLQEKLEEAEKVQAAVKQRLETKYGLEHPETLRAMNELADLYLALGKEDDAFALSERTLDIELEVMGEQDPMTLQTMFRIGKLHYLANRKDAAMEALGDTLAKQEKLLGFDNAEATTTRDLLNEILSERVTTKVLEENPEVYETENLIGPTLPTVL
;
A
#
# COMPACT_ATOMS: atom_id res chain seq x y z
N MET A 1 78.79 71.77 -9.36
CA MET A 1 78.37 70.73 -8.40
C MET A 1 76.85 70.36 -8.49
N LEU A 2 75.96 71.31 -8.55
CA LEU A 2 74.51 71.12 -8.56
C LEU A 2 73.98 70.23 -9.72
N ALA A 3 74.53 70.34 -10.93
CA ALA A 3 74.08 69.55 -12.10
C ALA A 3 74.46 68.04 -11.98
N ARG A 4 75.58 67.75 -11.30
CA ARG A 4 76.00 66.37 -11.06
C ARG A 4 75.17 65.69 -9.97
N GLN A 5 74.75 66.41 -8.95
CA GLN A 5 73.86 65.94 -7.90
C GLN A 5 72.44 65.66 -8.44
N ARG A 6 71.92 66.54 -9.31
CA ARG A 6 70.60 66.28 -9.97
C ARG A 6 70.62 65.07 -10.88
N ARG A 7 71.73 64.83 -11.63
CA ARG A 7 71.81 63.57 -12.44
C ARG A 7 71.89 62.33 -11.60
N LEU A 8 72.59 62.32 -10.48
CA LEU A 8 72.69 61.22 -9.56
C LEU A 8 71.32 60.94 -8.87
N ALA A 9 70.60 61.99 -8.49
CA ALA A 9 69.22 61.81 -7.95
C ALA A 9 68.24 61.24 -8.99
N TRP A 10 68.31 61.69 -10.24
CA TRP A 10 67.50 61.17 -11.33
C TRP A 10 67.79 59.65 -11.64
N VAL A 11 69.07 59.27 -11.63
CA VAL A 11 69.50 57.90 -11.81
C VAL A 11 69.04 57.02 -10.63
N ALA A 12 69.13 57.54 -9.41
CA ALA A 12 68.68 56.81 -8.22
C ALA A 12 67.14 56.61 -8.22
N THR A 13 66.35 57.65 -8.57
CA THR A 13 64.89 57.55 -8.66
C THR A 13 64.47 56.66 -9.82
N ALA A 14 65.13 56.69 -10.97
CA ALA A 14 64.83 55.79 -12.08
C ALA A 14 65.15 54.32 -11.78
N SER A 15 66.29 54.09 -11.04
CA SER A 15 66.61 52.68 -10.64
C SER A 15 65.70 52.16 -9.57
N THR A 16 65.18 52.95 -8.64
CA THR A 16 64.22 52.54 -7.62
C THR A 16 62.82 52.25 -8.24
N THR A 17 62.41 53.12 -9.17
CA THR A 17 61.13 52.83 -9.89
C THR A 17 61.21 51.57 -10.77
N LEU A 18 62.34 51.33 -11.45
CA LEU A 18 62.58 50.10 -12.19
C LEU A 18 62.63 48.88 -11.27
N ALA A 19 63.22 48.94 -10.11
CA ALA A 19 63.27 47.87 -9.13
C ALA A 19 61.86 47.56 -8.57
N LEU A 20 61.06 48.58 -8.24
CA LEU A 20 59.67 48.42 -7.75
C LEU A 20 58.77 47.87 -8.83
N SER A 21 58.91 48.27 -10.09
CA SER A 21 58.12 47.65 -11.19
C SER A 21 58.52 46.21 -11.47
N ALA A 22 59.84 45.87 -11.34
CA ALA A 22 60.29 44.48 -11.48
C ALA A 22 59.77 43.58 -10.36
N ILE A 23 59.72 44.11 -9.11
CA ILE A 23 59.08 43.37 -7.97
C ILE A 23 57.60 43.22 -8.21
N GLY A 24 56.86 44.23 -8.65
CA GLY A 24 55.46 44.17 -8.99
C GLY A 24 55.14 43.13 -10.07
N LEU A 25 55.96 43.11 -11.14
CA LEU A 25 55.84 42.09 -12.20
C LEU A 25 56.14 40.70 -11.71
N SER A 26 57.14 40.56 -10.81
CA SER A 26 57.45 39.23 -10.22
C SER A 26 56.33 38.70 -9.32
N VAL A 27 55.72 39.58 -8.50
CA VAL A 27 54.58 39.24 -7.65
C VAL A 27 53.36 38.89 -8.51
N TYR A 28 53.12 39.68 -9.57
CA TYR A 28 52.04 39.41 -10.52
C TYR A 28 52.27 38.07 -11.25
N ALA A 29 53.47 37.80 -11.72
CA ALA A 29 53.82 36.53 -12.37
C ALA A 29 53.66 35.35 -11.41
N PHE A 30 54.09 35.49 -10.15
CA PHE A 30 53.90 34.48 -9.11
C PHE A 30 52.39 34.19 -8.84
N TYR A 31 51.61 35.26 -8.72
CA TYR A 31 50.15 35.14 -8.54
C TYR A 31 49.48 34.44 -9.74
N GLN A 32 49.83 34.81 -10.96
CA GLN A 32 49.35 34.16 -12.18
C GLN A 32 49.78 32.70 -12.24
N GLN A 33 51.02 32.37 -11.84
CA GLN A 33 51.49 30.98 -11.78
C GLN A 33 50.74 30.18 -10.73
N GLN A 34 50.43 30.74 -9.58
CA GLN A 34 49.63 30.09 -8.54
C GLN A 34 48.21 29.85 -9.00
N GLN A 35 47.55 30.82 -9.62
CA GLN A 35 46.22 30.68 -10.21
C GLN A 35 46.19 29.58 -11.31
N ALA A 36 47.21 29.58 -12.18
CA ALA A 36 47.32 28.58 -13.23
C ALA A 36 47.59 27.17 -12.66
N SER A 37 48.31 27.03 -11.54
CA SER A 37 48.54 25.76 -10.87
C SER A 37 47.26 25.23 -10.21
N LEU A 38 46.47 26.09 -9.57
CA LEU A 38 45.17 25.73 -8.99
C LEU A 38 44.17 25.33 -10.07
N ALA A 39 44.09 26.08 -11.18
CA ALA A 39 43.22 25.75 -12.31
C ALA A 39 43.65 24.43 -12.99
N ARG A 40 44.94 24.12 -13.06
CA ARG A 40 45.41 22.82 -13.56
C ARG A 40 45.07 21.69 -12.60
N ALA A 41 45.17 21.88 -11.30
CA ALA A 41 44.81 20.87 -10.30
C ALA A 41 43.31 20.57 -10.34
N SER A 42 42.45 21.62 -10.46
CA SER A 42 41.01 21.39 -10.61
C SER A 42 40.67 20.68 -11.92
N ALA A 43 41.28 21.08 -13.04
CA ALA A 43 41.06 20.44 -14.33
C ALA A 43 41.52 18.96 -14.37
N VAL A 44 42.61 18.61 -13.66
CA VAL A 44 43.05 17.21 -13.51
C VAL A 44 42.07 16.42 -12.67
N SER A 45 41.58 17.01 -11.56
CA SER A 45 40.56 16.35 -10.71
C SER A 45 39.24 16.14 -11.44
N GLU A 46 38.78 17.16 -12.19
CA GLU A 46 37.55 17.03 -13.01
C GLU A 46 37.70 15.99 -14.11
N ARG A 47 38.87 15.92 -14.76
CA ARG A 47 39.14 14.91 -15.77
C ARG A 47 39.19 13.51 -15.18
N GLN A 48 39.78 13.30 -14.02
CA GLN A 48 39.82 12.01 -13.34
C GLN A 48 38.39 11.58 -12.94
N ALA A 49 37.58 12.48 -12.40
CA ALA A 49 36.19 12.20 -12.08
C ALA A 49 35.37 11.83 -13.33
N ALA A 50 35.59 12.52 -14.44
CA ALA A 50 34.91 12.19 -15.71
C ALA A 50 35.38 10.83 -16.30
N GLU A 51 36.66 10.48 -16.17
CA GLU A 51 37.19 9.19 -16.62
C GLU A 51 36.64 8.04 -15.73
N GLU A 52 36.51 8.24 -14.43
CA GLU A 52 35.87 7.28 -13.51
C GLU A 52 34.38 7.09 -13.85
N GLU A 53 33.65 8.19 -14.10
CA GLU A 53 32.23 8.14 -14.48
C GLU A 53 32.02 7.44 -15.82
N LEU A 54 32.90 7.70 -16.79
CA LEU A 54 32.87 7.02 -18.09
C LEU A 54 33.12 5.51 -17.95
N ALA A 55 34.07 5.11 -17.09
CA ALA A 55 34.35 3.70 -16.82
C ALA A 55 33.13 2.99 -16.18
N LYS A 56 32.47 3.64 -15.20
CA LYS A 56 31.23 3.14 -14.58
C LYS A 56 30.13 2.97 -15.64
N THR A 57 29.91 4.01 -16.45
CA THR A 57 28.90 3.99 -17.51
C THR A 57 29.17 2.87 -18.52
N GLN A 58 30.45 2.63 -18.88
CA GLN A 58 30.85 1.53 -19.74
C GLN A 58 30.54 0.16 -19.13
N THR A 59 30.84 -0.02 -17.83
CA THR A 59 30.57 -1.27 -17.13
C THR A 59 29.08 -1.57 -17.09
N ILE A 60 28.25 -0.56 -16.76
CA ILE A 60 26.77 -0.68 -16.77
C ILE A 60 26.27 -0.99 -18.18
N THR A 61 26.78 -0.29 -19.20
CA THR A 61 26.39 -0.51 -20.61
C THR A 61 26.72 -1.93 -21.07
N ASN A 62 27.91 -2.43 -20.75
CA ASN A 62 28.32 -3.80 -21.06
C ASN A 62 27.42 -4.81 -20.34
N PHE A 63 27.13 -4.59 -19.07
CA PHE A 63 26.20 -5.43 -18.30
C PHE A 63 24.82 -5.50 -18.97
N VAL A 64 24.25 -4.35 -19.36
CA VAL A 64 22.95 -4.29 -20.04
C VAL A 64 23.00 -5.00 -21.40
N GLN A 65 24.06 -4.77 -22.19
CA GLN A 65 24.24 -5.46 -23.46
C GLN A 65 24.34 -6.98 -23.30
N GLU A 66 25.07 -7.45 -22.32
CA GLU A 66 25.20 -8.89 -22.01
C GLU A 66 23.88 -9.52 -21.55
N LEU A 67 23.03 -8.78 -20.82
CA LEU A 67 21.66 -9.19 -20.51
C LEU A 67 20.83 -9.40 -21.78
N PHE A 68 20.91 -8.48 -22.74
CA PHE A 68 20.18 -8.58 -24.01
C PHE A 68 20.74 -9.66 -24.95
N VAL A 69 22.05 -9.87 -24.97
CA VAL A 69 22.70 -10.91 -25.81
C VAL A 69 22.36 -12.32 -25.32
N SER A 70 22.05 -12.48 -24.03
CA SER A 70 21.63 -13.78 -23.48
C SER A 70 20.21 -14.21 -23.93
N LEU A 71 19.48 -13.37 -24.66
CA LEU A 71 18.18 -13.68 -25.24
C LEU A 71 18.33 -14.47 -26.53
N ASP A 72 17.69 -15.63 -26.59
CA ASP A 72 17.49 -16.34 -27.85
C ASP A 72 16.48 -15.57 -28.72
N PRO A 73 16.85 -15.05 -29.90
CA PRO A 73 15.95 -14.29 -30.78
C PRO A 73 14.69 -15.06 -31.20
N GLN A 74 14.66 -16.38 -31.03
CA GLN A 74 13.50 -17.21 -31.40
C GLN A 74 12.36 -17.16 -30.36
N ASN A 75 12.62 -16.64 -29.14
CA ASN A 75 11.64 -16.53 -28.07
C ASN A 75 11.04 -15.13 -27.88
N THR A 76 11.35 -14.16 -28.75
CA THR A 76 11.01 -12.74 -28.56
C THR A 76 9.71 -12.27 -29.21
N ALA A 77 8.90 -13.15 -29.78
CA ALA A 77 7.61 -12.80 -30.37
C ALA A 77 6.49 -12.74 -29.30
N GLY A 78 6.46 -11.65 -28.56
CA GLY A 78 5.55 -11.34 -27.46
C GLY A 78 6.34 -11.31 -26.16
N MET A 79 6.72 -10.11 -25.66
CA MET A 79 7.45 -10.00 -24.39
C MET A 79 6.57 -10.51 -23.25
N ASP A 80 6.71 -11.79 -22.97
CA ASP A 80 6.08 -12.43 -21.83
C ASP A 80 6.78 -11.93 -20.55
N THR A 81 6.01 -11.57 -19.55
CA THR A 81 6.51 -11.12 -18.24
C THR A 81 7.48 -12.14 -17.63
N GLU A 82 7.30 -13.43 -17.91
CA GLU A 82 8.16 -14.51 -17.43
C GLU A 82 9.55 -14.48 -18.07
N LEU A 83 9.66 -14.14 -19.34
CA LEU A 83 10.96 -13.96 -20.01
C LEU A 83 11.74 -12.78 -19.40
N LEU A 84 11.05 -11.65 -19.16
CA LEU A 84 11.65 -10.49 -18.52
C LEU A 84 12.11 -10.81 -17.08
N LYS A 85 11.32 -11.56 -16.32
CA LYS A 85 11.72 -12.04 -14.99
C LYS A 85 12.97 -12.93 -15.06
N ALA A 86 13.02 -13.87 -16.01
CA ALA A 86 14.18 -14.74 -16.18
C ALA A 86 15.46 -13.96 -16.52
N MET A 87 15.37 -12.92 -17.35
CA MET A 87 16.49 -12.02 -17.65
C MET A 87 16.97 -11.25 -16.42
N LEU A 88 16.04 -10.69 -15.67
CA LEU A 88 16.35 -9.96 -14.44
C LEU A 88 16.98 -10.88 -13.39
N ASP A 89 16.52 -12.13 -13.27
CA ASP A 89 17.11 -13.16 -12.39
C ASP A 89 18.56 -13.49 -12.77
N GLN A 90 18.84 -13.55 -14.07
CA GLN A 90 20.21 -13.73 -14.55
C GLN A 90 21.08 -12.50 -14.30
N GLY A 91 20.50 -11.29 -14.46
CA GLY A 91 21.15 -10.03 -14.12
C GLY A 91 21.52 -9.94 -12.64
N SER A 92 20.61 -10.34 -11.76
CA SER A 92 20.83 -10.39 -10.31
C SER A 92 22.02 -11.31 -9.93
N LYS A 93 22.10 -12.49 -10.55
CA LYS A 93 23.23 -13.42 -10.33
C LYS A 93 24.56 -12.82 -10.78
N ARG A 94 24.59 -12.19 -11.95
CA ARG A 94 25.80 -11.54 -12.48
C ARG A 94 26.20 -10.31 -11.69
N ALA A 95 25.25 -9.52 -11.18
CA ALA A 95 25.56 -8.39 -10.31
C ALA A 95 26.36 -8.79 -9.06
N ALA A 96 26.11 -9.99 -8.54
CA ALA A 96 26.87 -10.54 -7.43
C ALA A 96 28.36 -10.83 -7.76
N GLU A 97 28.68 -11.07 -9.04
CA GLU A 97 30.05 -11.29 -9.51
C GLU A 97 30.87 -10.00 -9.58
N LEU A 98 30.19 -8.84 -9.62
CA LEU A 98 30.81 -7.50 -9.60
C LEU A 98 31.21 -7.01 -8.20
N SER A 99 31.32 -7.92 -7.24
CA SER A 99 31.64 -7.61 -5.83
C SER A 99 32.97 -6.84 -5.61
N VAL A 100 33.80 -6.74 -6.65
CA VAL A 100 35.07 -5.99 -6.65
C VAL A 100 34.82 -4.48 -6.80
N GLU A 101 33.69 -4.07 -7.40
CA GLU A 101 33.28 -2.67 -7.61
C GLU A 101 31.94 -2.38 -6.94
N PRO A 102 31.93 -2.15 -5.61
CA PRO A 102 30.68 -2.05 -4.85
C PRO A 102 29.74 -0.93 -5.32
N GLU A 103 30.26 0.17 -5.84
CA GLU A 103 29.46 1.29 -6.36
C GLU A 103 28.70 0.87 -7.64
N VAL A 104 29.38 0.16 -8.55
CA VAL A 104 28.75 -0.36 -9.78
C VAL A 104 27.75 -1.47 -9.46
N GLU A 105 28.05 -2.36 -8.51
CA GLU A 105 27.11 -3.36 -8.01
C GLU A 105 25.83 -2.66 -7.47
N ALA A 106 25.98 -1.60 -6.69
CA ALA A 106 24.85 -0.87 -6.12
C ALA A 106 23.96 -0.24 -7.21
N GLU A 107 24.54 0.42 -8.22
CA GLU A 107 23.78 1.01 -9.33
C GLU A 107 23.01 -0.04 -10.13
N ILE A 108 23.65 -1.17 -10.45
CA ILE A 108 23.01 -2.26 -11.18
C ILE A 108 21.86 -2.86 -10.37
N ARG A 109 22.07 -3.12 -9.08
CA ARG A 109 21.03 -3.67 -8.21
C ARG A 109 19.87 -2.69 -8.00
N TYR A 110 20.16 -1.39 -7.94
CA TYR A 110 19.12 -0.37 -7.91
C TYR A 110 18.25 -0.43 -9.18
N CYS A 111 18.88 -0.50 -10.37
CA CYS A 111 18.15 -0.63 -11.65
C CYS A 111 17.32 -1.91 -11.71
N LEU A 112 17.87 -3.05 -11.26
CA LEU A 112 17.17 -4.33 -11.19
C LEU A 112 15.96 -4.23 -10.24
N GLY A 113 16.16 -3.72 -9.03
CA GLY A 113 15.10 -3.56 -8.04
C GLY A 113 13.95 -2.69 -8.54
N LYS A 114 14.27 -1.54 -9.14
CA LYS A 114 13.29 -0.66 -9.77
C LYS A 114 12.51 -1.35 -10.90
N THR A 115 13.21 -2.15 -11.72
CA THR A 115 12.57 -2.90 -12.81
C THR A 115 11.69 -4.02 -12.28
N TYR A 116 12.14 -4.79 -11.28
CA TYR A 116 11.30 -5.79 -10.61
C TYR A 116 10.04 -5.16 -10.02
N ARG A 117 10.15 -3.99 -9.37
CA ARG A 117 8.97 -3.26 -8.85
C ARG A 117 8.01 -2.88 -9.99
N SER A 118 8.52 -2.41 -11.13
CA SER A 118 7.68 -2.01 -12.27
C SER A 118 6.87 -3.18 -12.85
N ILE A 119 7.40 -4.39 -12.81
CA ILE A 119 6.72 -5.63 -13.21
C ILE A 119 6.01 -6.34 -12.04
N ARG A 120 5.87 -5.67 -10.89
CA ARG A 120 5.19 -6.13 -9.67
C ARG A 120 5.80 -7.38 -9.01
N SER A 121 7.08 -7.68 -9.28
CA SER A 121 7.84 -8.71 -8.58
C SER A 121 8.44 -8.11 -7.30
N TYR A 122 7.58 -7.77 -6.34
CA TYR A 122 7.92 -6.94 -5.17
C TYR A 122 8.93 -7.59 -4.25
N GLU A 123 8.83 -8.90 -4.02
CA GLU A 123 9.76 -9.64 -3.17
C GLU A 123 11.18 -9.62 -3.75
N LYS A 124 11.32 -9.78 -5.07
CA LYS A 124 12.62 -9.70 -5.74
C LYS A 124 13.14 -8.25 -5.77
N ALA A 125 12.24 -7.28 -5.98
CA ALA A 125 12.60 -5.87 -5.89
C ALA A 125 13.17 -5.53 -4.52
N GLN A 126 12.54 -5.99 -3.45
CA GLN A 126 13.01 -5.79 -2.08
C GLN A 126 14.42 -6.36 -1.86
N ILE A 127 14.65 -7.61 -2.27
CA ILE A 127 15.96 -8.26 -2.13
C ILE A 127 17.08 -7.45 -2.80
N GLU A 128 16.86 -6.99 -4.04
CA GLU A 128 17.85 -6.23 -4.78
C GLU A 128 18.14 -4.86 -4.13
N LEU A 129 17.09 -4.16 -3.74
CA LEU A 129 17.19 -2.83 -3.14
C LEU A 129 17.78 -2.87 -1.72
N GLU A 130 17.42 -3.85 -0.90
CA GLU A 130 18.04 -4.04 0.41
C GLU A 130 19.54 -4.33 0.28
N ARG A 131 19.94 -5.09 -0.75
CA ARG A 131 21.36 -5.32 -1.02
C ARG A 131 22.10 -4.03 -1.36
N VAL A 132 21.47 -3.07 -2.04
CA VAL A 132 22.05 -1.73 -2.24
C VAL A 132 22.36 -1.08 -0.90
N LEU A 133 21.41 -1.06 0.05
CA LEU A 133 21.62 -0.45 1.36
C LEU A 133 22.74 -1.14 2.16
N ILE A 134 22.83 -2.46 2.07
CA ILE A 134 23.93 -3.24 2.69
C ILE A 134 25.27 -2.83 2.10
N LEU A 135 25.39 -2.66 0.78
CA LEU A 135 26.62 -2.22 0.14
C LEU A 135 27.05 -0.84 0.62
N PHE A 136 26.10 0.09 0.79
CA PHE A 136 26.37 1.40 1.38
C PHE A 136 26.80 1.34 2.85
N ALA A 137 26.20 0.42 3.62
CA ALA A 137 26.56 0.27 5.03
C ALA A 137 27.95 -0.36 5.22
N GLU A 138 28.33 -1.33 4.40
CA GLU A 138 29.53 -2.15 4.58
C GLU A 138 30.74 -1.66 3.77
N LYS A 139 30.54 -1.21 2.53
CA LYS A 139 31.61 -1.05 1.54
C LYS A 139 31.70 0.35 0.95
N ILE A 140 30.59 1.06 0.76
CA ILE A 140 30.57 2.36 0.09
C ILE A 140 30.56 3.46 1.15
N ARG A 141 31.66 4.20 1.25
CA ARG A 141 31.81 5.32 2.22
C ARG A 141 31.36 6.66 1.66
N LYS A 142 31.19 6.76 0.35
CA LYS A 142 30.77 7.97 -0.35
C LYS A 142 29.23 8.03 -0.32
N GLU A 143 28.68 9.15 0.05
CA GLU A 143 27.25 9.40 -0.13
C GLU A 143 26.95 9.57 -1.62
N LEU A 144 26.13 8.68 -2.16
CA LEU A 144 25.66 8.69 -3.54
C LEU A 144 24.13 8.83 -3.55
N PRO A 145 23.56 9.52 -4.55
CA PRO A 145 22.10 9.63 -4.72
C PRO A 145 21.39 8.27 -4.71
N THR A 146 22.03 7.26 -5.29
CA THR A 146 21.52 5.88 -5.39
C THR A 146 21.06 5.28 -4.06
N ARG A 147 21.71 5.65 -2.94
CA ARG A 147 21.28 5.19 -1.61
C ARG A 147 19.89 5.70 -1.26
N LEU A 148 19.65 6.99 -1.45
CA LEU A 148 18.36 7.63 -1.14
C LEU A 148 17.26 7.16 -2.09
N GLU A 149 17.61 6.99 -3.36
CA GLU A 149 16.70 6.47 -4.35
C GLU A 149 16.32 5.02 -4.04
N ALA A 150 17.29 4.17 -3.63
CA ALA A 150 17.01 2.80 -3.19
C ALA A 150 16.11 2.77 -1.96
N MET A 151 16.31 3.64 -0.97
CA MET A 151 15.43 3.76 0.19
C MET A 151 14.00 4.14 -0.21
N ASN A 152 13.84 5.05 -1.17
CA ASN A 152 12.54 5.43 -1.70
C ASN A 152 11.85 4.25 -2.42
N GLU A 153 12.58 3.54 -3.27
CA GLU A 153 12.05 2.37 -3.98
C GLU A 153 11.66 1.24 -3.01
N ILE A 154 12.45 1.00 -1.95
CA ILE A 154 12.10 0.03 -0.89
C ILE A 154 10.83 0.45 -0.17
N ALA A 155 10.70 1.73 0.19
CA ALA A 155 9.49 2.23 0.83
C ALA A 155 8.25 2.02 -0.06
N MET A 156 8.37 2.25 -1.37
CA MET A 156 7.30 1.97 -2.35
C MET A 156 7.01 0.47 -2.48
N VAL A 157 8.02 -0.40 -2.38
CA VAL A 157 7.84 -1.86 -2.37
C VAL A 157 7.11 -2.29 -1.10
N HIS A 158 7.50 -1.79 0.06
CA HIS A 158 6.79 -2.05 1.32
C HIS A 158 5.34 -1.55 1.27
N GLU A 159 5.09 -0.38 0.67
CA GLU A 159 3.73 0.10 0.44
C GLU A 159 2.92 -0.87 -0.44
N ALA A 160 3.51 -1.36 -1.54
CA ALA A 160 2.87 -2.29 -2.45
C ALA A 160 2.57 -3.66 -1.81
N LEU A 161 3.43 -4.11 -0.89
CA LEU A 161 3.27 -5.34 -0.10
C LEU A 161 2.32 -5.15 1.09
N GLY A 162 1.92 -3.92 1.40
CA GLY A 162 1.12 -3.59 2.58
C GLY A 162 1.90 -3.48 3.88
N ASN A 163 3.23 -3.51 3.84
CA ASN A 163 4.14 -3.41 4.99
C ASN A 163 4.40 -1.93 5.34
N TYR A 164 3.34 -1.20 5.63
CA TYR A 164 3.41 0.27 5.83
C TYR A 164 4.19 0.69 7.06
N LEU A 165 4.25 -0.17 8.08
CA LEU A 165 5.01 0.11 9.31
C LEU A 165 6.52 0.12 9.06
N GLU A 166 7.00 -0.70 8.14
CA GLU A 166 8.40 -0.74 7.70
C GLU A 166 8.73 0.41 6.74
N ALA A 167 7.78 0.85 5.92
CA ALA A 167 7.96 1.96 5.00
C ALA A 167 8.11 3.32 5.72
N GLU A 168 7.36 3.55 6.79
CA GLU A 168 7.33 4.83 7.52
C GLU A 168 8.71 5.33 7.94
N PRO A 169 9.52 4.58 8.73
CA PRO A 169 10.82 5.07 9.20
C PRO A 169 11.80 5.34 8.07
N MET A 170 11.75 4.58 6.99
CA MET A 170 12.61 4.80 5.81
C MET A 170 12.26 6.11 5.10
N MET A 171 10.95 6.38 4.91
CA MET A 171 10.51 7.61 4.27
C MET A 171 10.79 8.85 5.12
N VAL A 172 10.66 8.76 6.45
CA VAL A 172 11.02 9.85 7.36
C VAL A 172 12.51 10.16 7.25
N GLN A 173 13.39 9.16 7.33
CA GLN A 173 14.84 9.34 7.21
C GLN A 173 15.23 9.93 5.85
N MET A 174 14.64 9.43 4.77
CA MET A 174 14.87 9.94 3.42
C MET A 174 14.44 11.41 3.30
N LEU A 175 13.27 11.75 3.81
CA LEU A 175 12.73 13.11 3.77
C LEU A 175 13.65 14.09 4.54
N GLU A 176 14.11 13.71 5.74
CA GLU A 176 15.04 14.51 6.52
C GLU A 176 16.36 14.77 5.78
N GLN A 177 16.91 13.74 5.15
CA GLN A 177 18.15 13.87 4.42
C GLN A 177 17.97 14.74 3.17
N ARG A 178 16.92 14.50 2.35
CA ARG A 178 16.62 15.34 1.18
C ARG A 178 16.38 16.80 1.58
N SER A 179 15.70 17.04 2.70
CA SER A 179 15.46 18.40 3.19
C SER A 179 16.75 19.13 3.59
N ARG A 180 17.74 18.42 4.14
CA ARG A 180 19.07 18.99 4.46
C ARG A 180 19.88 19.31 3.21
N GLU A 181 19.79 18.47 2.18
CA GLU A 181 20.58 18.60 0.95
C GLU A 181 19.99 19.62 -0.04
N LEU A 182 18.66 19.60 -0.22
CA LEU A 182 17.97 20.37 -1.24
C LEU A 182 17.20 21.58 -0.69
N GLY A 183 16.95 21.59 0.62
CA GLY A 183 16.04 22.56 1.26
C GLY A 183 14.59 22.06 1.27
N SER A 184 13.82 22.54 2.26
CA SER A 184 12.41 22.12 2.48
C SER A 184 11.47 22.49 1.32
N ASP A 185 11.86 23.47 0.51
CA ASP A 185 11.04 24.04 -0.56
C ASP A 185 11.29 23.37 -1.92
N HIS A 186 12.24 22.42 -1.97
CA HIS A 186 12.57 21.73 -3.21
C HIS A 186 11.44 20.81 -3.66
N VAL A 187 11.21 20.71 -4.96
CA VAL A 187 10.12 19.91 -5.56
C VAL A 187 10.15 18.45 -5.11
N ASP A 188 11.32 17.84 -5.04
CA ASP A 188 11.47 16.43 -4.64
C ASP A 188 11.21 16.21 -3.14
N VAL A 189 11.46 17.23 -2.31
CA VAL A 189 11.16 17.21 -0.87
C VAL A 189 9.64 17.31 -0.67
N ILE A 190 8.99 18.21 -1.40
CA ILE A 190 7.54 18.39 -1.38
C ILE A 190 6.83 17.10 -1.87
N ASP A 191 7.34 16.48 -2.93
CA ASP A 191 6.78 15.22 -3.45
C ASP A 191 6.90 14.09 -2.42
N ALA A 192 8.07 13.96 -1.77
CA ALA A 192 8.28 13.00 -0.70
C ALA A 192 7.42 13.26 0.55
N GLN A 193 7.07 14.51 0.87
CA GLN A 193 6.12 14.82 1.93
C GLN A 193 4.71 14.29 1.62
N ILE A 194 4.27 14.38 0.37
CA ILE A 194 2.97 13.84 -0.06
C ILE A 194 2.96 12.32 -0.01
N ASP A 195 4.07 11.68 -0.40
CA ASP A 195 4.20 10.22 -0.34
C ASP A 195 4.22 9.73 1.13
N LEU A 196 4.89 10.44 2.04
CA LEU A 196 4.84 10.14 3.47
C LEU A 196 3.41 10.29 4.05
N ALA A 197 2.65 11.30 3.61
CA ALA A 197 1.26 11.44 4.00
C ALA A 197 0.40 10.25 3.52
N THR A 198 0.72 9.68 2.34
CA THR A 198 0.08 8.44 1.85
C THR A 198 0.36 7.27 2.81
N VAL A 199 1.60 7.09 3.24
CA VAL A 199 1.96 6.05 4.21
C VAL A 199 1.25 6.26 5.55
N PHE A 200 1.26 7.48 6.09
CA PHE A 200 0.53 7.79 7.33
C PHE A 200 -0.96 7.45 7.23
N ARG A 201 -1.61 7.76 6.10
CA ARG A 201 -3.01 7.37 5.86
C ARG A 201 -3.19 5.84 5.86
N ARG A 202 -2.26 5.11 5.23
CA ARG A 202 -2.33 3.64 5.12
C ARG A 202 -2.17 2.93 6.46
N ILE A 203 -1.36 3.47 7.38
CA ILE A 203 -1.19 2.93 8.74
C ILE A 203 -2.22 3.47 9.75
N GLY A 204 -3.20 4.25 9.28
CA GLY A 204 -4.26 4.79 10.14
C GLY A 204 -3.88 6.04 10.93
N LYS A 205 -2.69 6.63 10.72
CA LYS A 205 -2.25 7.89 11.34
C LYS A 205 -2.86 9.10 10.61
N PHE A 206 -4.20 9.16 10.57
CA PHE A 206 -4.94 10.11 9.74
C PHE A 206 -4.69 11.58 10.08
N GLU A 207 -4.49 11.92 11.35
CA GLU A 207 -4.20 13.28 11.79
C GLU A 207 -2.85 13.74 11.25
N GLN A 208 -1.81 12.93 11.42
CA GLN A 208 -0.47 13.24 10.90
C GLN A 208 -0.47 13.35 9.37
N ALA A 209 -1.26 12.51 8.68
CA ALA A 209 -1.42 12.60 7.23
C ALA A 209 -2.10 13.90 6.79
N GLU A 210 -3.17 14.32 7.49
CA GLU A 210 -3.89 15.57 7.22
C GLU A 210 -3.01 16.80 7.47
N ASP A 211 -2.30 16.83 8.62
CA ASP A 211 -1.38 17.90 8.98
C ASP A 211 -0.26 18.03 7.91
N ARG A 212 0.34 16.91 7.52
CA ARG A 212 1.38 16.91 6.48
C ARG A 212 0.89 17.46 5.15
N CYS A 213 -0.30 17.03 4.68
CA CYS A 213 -0.88 17.57 3.45
C CYS A 213 -1.22 19.05 3.56
N THR A 214 -1.74 19.52 4.71
CA THR A 214 -2.10 20.93 4.93
C THR A 214 -0.87 21.83 4.96
N GLU A 215 0.18 21.42 5.65
CA GLU A 215 1.49 22.12 5.65
C GLU A 215 2.08 22.19 4.23
N THR A 216 2.04 21.08 3.50
CA THR A 216 2.54 21.01 2.11
C THR A 216 1.73 21.91 1.18
N LEU A 217 0.40 21.97 1.32
CA LEU A 217 -0.45 22.89 0.53
C LEU A 217 -0.18 24.36 0.86
N SER A 218 0.10 24.69 2.13
CA SER A 218 0.50 26.04 2.53
C SER A 218 1.83 26.43 1.86
N LEU A 219 2.84 25.56 1.93
CA LEU A 219 4.14 25.76 1.30
C LEU A 219 4.02 25.98 -0.23
N LEU A 220 3.23 25.15 -0.91
CA LEU A 220 2.98 25.31 -2.35
C LEU A 220 2.28 26.62 -2.68
N SER A 221 1.37 27.08 -1.81
CA SER A 221 0.70 28.38 -1.95
C SER A 221 1.65 29.56 -1.73
N ASP A 222 2.54 29.47 -0.75
CA ASP A 222 3.57 30.47 -0.48
C ASP A 222 4.58 30.60 -1.64
N GLN A 223 4.81 29.51 -2.37
CA GLN A 223 5.56 29.49 -3.63
C GLN A 223 4.78 30.07 -4.83
N ASN A 224 3.56 30.59 -4.63
CA ASN A 224 2.67 31.07 -5.69
C ASN A 224 2.37 30.02 -6.77
N ARG A 225 2.34 28.73 -6.41
CA ARG A 225 1.94 27.65 -7.33
C ARG A 225 0.48 27.78 -7.69
N THR A 226 0.15 27.54 -8.94
CA THR A 226 -1.23 27.60 -9.42
C THR A 226 -2.05 26.40 -8.96
N GLN A 227 -3.37 26.49 -9.05
CA GLN A 227 -4.27 25.41 -8.58
C GLN A 227 -4.15 24.15 -9.42
N GLU A 228 -3.71 24.26 -10.66
CA GLU A 228 -3.46 23.19 -11.64
C GLU A 228 -2.05 22.61 -11.57
N ASP A 229 -1.16 23.15 -10.71
CA ASP A 229 0.18 22.60 -10.51
C ASP A 229 0.11 21.11 -10.15
N PRO A 230 0.93 20.25 -10.76
CA PRO A 230 0.89 18.80 -10.55
C PRO A 230 1.01 18.39 -9.08
N LEU A 231 1.90 19.04 -8.29
CA LEU A 231 2.06 18.75 -6.87
C LEU A 231 0.86 19.22 -6.05
N MET A 232 0.29 20.38 -6.39
CA MET A 232 -0.93 20.89 -5.78
C MET A 232 -2.08 19.89 -5.99
N LEU A 233 -2.27 19.40 -7.22
CA LEU A 233 -3.29 18.39 -7.54
C LEU A 233 -3.02 17.04 -6.88
N LYS A 234 -1.74 16.59 -6.81
CA LYS A 234 -1.34 15.35 -6.11
C LYS A 234 -1.68 15.45 -4.62
N CYS A 235 -1.25 16.53 -3.97
CA CYS A 235 -1.47 16.76 -2.54
C CYS A 235 -2.97 16.85 -2.19
N LYS A 236 -3.77 17.59 -2.97
CA LYS A 236 -5.22 17.67 -2.78
C LYS A 236 -5.92 16.33 -3.01
N THR A 237 -5.43 15.53 -3.95
CA THR A 237 -5.96 14.17 -4.18
C THR A 237 -5.73 13.30 -2.94
N GLU A 238 -4.53 13.33 -2.37
CA GLU A 238 -4.21 12.57 -1.16
C GLU A 238 -5.00 13.08 0.05
N LEU A 239 -5.11 14.41 0.22
CA LEU A 239 -5.95 15.00 1.27
C LEU A 239 -7.42 14.57 1.14
N SER A 240 -7.94 14.44 -0.08
CA SER A 240 -9.30 13.94 -0.32
C SER A 240 -9.47 12.50 0.16
N LYS A 241 -8.48 11.62 -0.08
CA LYS A 241 -8.49 10.24 0.41
C LYS A 241 -8.40 10.19 1.95
N ILE A 242 -7.62 11.09 2.56
CA ILE A 242 -7.54 11.23 4.02
C ILE A 242 -8.91 11.66 4.58
N TYR A 243 -9.59 12.60 3.95
CA TYR A 243 -10.93 13.02 4.35
C TYR A 243 -11.95 11.89 4.21
N ILE A 244 -11.87 11.07 3.15
CA ILE A 244 -12.71 9.86 3.02
C ILE A 244 -12.46 8.90 4.19
N ALA A 245 -11.20 8.65 4.53
CA ALA A 245 -10.82 7.75 5.63
C ALA A 245 -11.24 8.28 7.01
N ARG A 246 -11.30 9.60 7.18
CA ARG A 246 -11.80 10.27 8.42
C ARG A 246 -13.31 10.52 8.42
N GLU A 247 -14.03 9.97 7.46
CA GLU A 247 -15.47 10.17 7.28
C GLU A 247 -15.92 11.65 7.09
N LYS A 248 -14.98 12.54 6.71
CA LYS A 248 -15.25 13.93 6.34
C LYS A 248 -15.74 14.01 4.88
N ILE A 249 -16.78 13.27 4.54
CA ILE A 249 -17.15 12.95 3.15
C ILE A 249 -17.50 14.19 2.32
N SER A 250 -18.24 15.17 2.89
CA SER A 250 -18.60 16.39 2.17
C SER A 250 -17.38 17.23 1.78
N GLN A 251 -16.35 17.28 2.63
CA GLN A 251 -15.12 17.99 2.34
C GLN A 251 -14.30 17.24 1.28
N ALA A 252 -14.23 15.91 1.38
CA ALA A 252 -13.58 15.06 0.39
C ALA A 252 -14.20 15.24 -1.00
N GLU A 253 -15.53 15.14 -1.10
CA GLU A 253 -16.24 15.28 -2.38
C GLU A 253 -16.00 16.64 -3.02
N SER A 254 -16.14 17.73 -2.25
CA SER A 254 -15.93 19.09 -2.76
C SER A 254 -14.50 19.27 -3.28
N LEU A 255 -13.51 18.80 -2.52
CA LEU A 255 -12.10 18.93 -2.88
C LEU A 255 -11.75 18.11 -4.12
N ILE A 256 -12.11 16.82 -4.14
CA ILE A 256 -11.74 15.94 -5.26
C ILE A 256 -12.50 16.26 -6.54
N ARG A 257 -13.73 16.76 -6.46
CA ARG A 257 -14.50 17.23 -7.61
C ARG A 257 -13.76 18.38 -8.31
N ASN A 258 -13.29 19.37 -7.55
CA ASN A 258 -12.50 20.47 -8.09
C ASN A 258 -11.19 19.95 -8.72
N VAL A 259 -10.47 19.07 -8.03
CA VAL A 259 -9.21 18.44 -8.54
C VAL A 259 -9.47 17.67 -9.83
N PHE A 260 -10.55 16.92 -9.91
CA PHE A 260 -10.92 16.14 -11.09
C PHE A 260 -11.21 17.03 -12.30
N GLU A 261 -12.01 18.09 -12.12
CA GLU A 261 -12.32 19.05 -13.19
C GLU A 261 -11.07 19.79 -13.68
N LEU A 262 -10.20 20.28 -12.78
CA LEU A 262 -8.93 20.90 -13.15
C LEU A 262 -8.04 19.90 -13.92
N SER A 263 -8.02 18.65 -13.52
CA SER A 263 -7.24 17.62 -14.19
C SER A 263 -7.76 17.33 -15.60
N ARG A 264 -9.06 17.23 -15.77
CA ARG A 264 -9.68 17.04 -17.09
C ARG A 264 -9.34 18.20 -18.04
N LEU A 265 -9.38 19.43 -17.52
CA LEU A 265 -9.16 20.64 -18.31
C LEU A 265 -7.68 20.81 -18.71
N HIS A 266 -6.74 20.63 -17.76
CA HIS A 266 -5.33 20.98 -17.97
C HIS A 266 -4.43 19.78 -18.33
N ILE A 267 -4.78 18.57 -17.87
CA ILE A 267 -4.01 17.36 -18.16
C ILE A 267 -4.67 16.55 -19.29
N GLY A 268 -5.98 16.66 -19.42
CA GLY A 268 -6.78 15.97 -20.42
C GLY A 268 -7.71 14.91 -19.81
N GLU A 269 -8.89 14.77 -20.42
CA GLU A 269 -9.93 13.87 -19.90
C GLU A 269 -9.64 12.39 -20.11
N ASN A 270 -8.74 12.05 -21.06
CA ASN A 270 -8.28 10.68 -21.30
C ASN A 270 -6.90 10.39 -20.70
N ASN A 271 -6.36 11.33 -19.91
CA ASN A 271 -5.12 11.09 -19.20
C ASN A 271 -5.35 10.18 -17.99
N VAL A 272 -4.50 9.17 -17.81
CA VAL A 272 -4.62 8.18 -16.73
C VAL A 272 -4.66 8.83 -15.34
N LEU A 273 -3.87 9.89 -15.11
CA LEU A 273 -3.89 10.62 -13.82
C LEU A 273 -5.24 11.31 -13.57
N SER A 274 -5.86 11.87 -14.62
CA SER A 274 -7.20 12.45 -14.51
C SER A 274 -8.23 11.37 -14.18
N LEU A 275 -8.14 10.21 -14.84
CA LEU A 275 -9.04 9.07 -14.60
C LEU A 275 -8.87 8.48 -13.19
N ARG A 276 -7.64 8.36 -12.67
CA ARG A 276 -7.37 7.96 -11.27
C ARG A 276 -7.99 8.93 -10.25
N ARG A 277 -7.95 10.25 -10.52
CA ARG A 277 -8.63 11.25 -9.67
C ARG A 277 -10.15 11.10 -9.73
N GLY A 278 -10.68 10.74 -10.92
CA GLY A 278 -12.08 10.36 -11.08
C GLY A 278 -12.49 9.16 -10.21
N GLN A 279 -11.62 8.15 -10.07
CA GLN A 279 -11.88 7.01 -9.17
C GLN A 279 -12.00 7.45 -7.70
N VAL A 280 -11.18 8.41 -7.25
CA VAL A 280 -11.33 8.97 -5.88
C VAL A 280 -12.66 9.74 -5.74
N LEU A 281 -13.10 10.43 -6.80
CA LEU A 281 -14.43 11.09 -6.80
C LEU A 281 -15.57 10.06 -6.75
N VAL A 282 -15.45 8.95 -7.47
CA VAL A 282 -16.43 7.84 -7.41
C VAL A 282 -16.56 7.33 -5.98
N GLU A 283 -15.42 7.11 -5.29
CA GLU A 283 -15.43 6.66 -3.89
C GLU A 283 -16.09 7.70 -2.95
N ALA A 284 -15.79 8.99 -3.12
CA ALA A 284 -16.42 10.06 -2.35
C ALA A 284 -17.94 10.12 -2.60
N LEU A 285 -18.38 9.98 -3.85
CA LEU A 285 -19.80 9.95 -4.22
C LEU A 285 -20.53 8.74 -3.63
N ARG A 286 -19.88 7.56 -3.67
CA ARG A 286 -20.41 6.34 -3.07
C ARG A 286 -20.61 6.51 -1.56
N LYS A 287 -19.63 7.07 -0.88
CA LYS A 287 -19.69 7.36 0.57
C LYS A 287 -20.71 8.47 0.92
N SER A 288 -21.02 9.37 -0.03
CA SER A 288 -22.07 10.39 0.10
C SER A 288 -23.48 9.87 -0.22
N ASP A 289 -23.63 8.57 -0.46
CA ASP A 289 -24.88 7.92 -0.92
C ASP A 289 -25.43 8.46 -2.25
N LYS A 290 -24.57 9.10 -3.06
CA LYS A 290 -24.91 9.60 -4.41
C LYS A 290 -24.66 8.51 -5.45
N LEU A 291 -25.32 7.36 -5.29
CA LEU A 291 -25.05 6.15 -6.04
C LEU A 291 -25.29 6.28 -7.56
N ASP A 292 -26.24 7.11 -7.99
CA ASP A 292 -26.51 7.35 -9.42
C ASP A 292 -25.35 8.09 -10.11
N ASP A 293 -24.83 9.14 -9.48
CA ASP A 293 -23.69 9.89 -10.00
C ASP A 293 -22.42 9.04 -9.97
N ALA A 294 -22.22 8.27 -8.90
CA ALA A 294 -21.10 7.35 -8.74
C ALA A 294 -21.10 6.27 -9.84
N GLU A 295 -22.25 5.64 -10.12
CA GLU A 295 -22.38 4.61 -11.16
C GLU A 295 -22.13 5.19 -12.55
N LYS A 296 -22.70 6.38 -12.84
CA LYS A 296 -22.52 7.05 -14.13
C LYS A 296 -21.04 7.36 -14.40
N LEU A 297 -20.37 7.97 -13.42
CA LEU A 297 -18.95 8.31 -13.53
C LEU A 297 -18.08 7.04 -13.62
N SER A 298 -18.37 6.04 -12.78
CA SER A 298 -17.61 4.78 -12.79
C SER A 298 -17.68 4.05 -14.14
N LYS A 299 -18.86 4.00 -14.80
CA LYS A 299 -19.01 3.45 -16.16
C LYS A 299 -18.18 4.22 -17.19
N GLU A 300 -18.16 5.54 -17.10
CA GLU A 300 -17.32 6.38 -17.98
C GLU A 300 -15.84 6.06 -17.78
N LEU A 301 -15.38 5.98 -16.53
CA LEU A 301 -13.99 5.66 -16.20
C LEU A 301 -13.59 4.27 -16.68
N VAL A 302 -14.41 3.25 -16.42
CA VAL A 302 -14.16 1.87 -16.91
C VAL A 302 -14.02 1.86 -18.41
N SER A 303 -14.95 2.49 -19.15
CA SER A 303 -14.88 2.54 -20.62
C SER A 303 -13.60 3.20 -21.14
N LYS A 304 -13.21 4.35 -20.56
CA LYS A 304 -11.99 5.08 -20.96
C LYS A 304 -10.72 4.29 -20.59
N LEU A 305 -10.63 3.77 -19.35
CA LEU A 305 -9.47 2.99 -18.91
C LEU A 305 -9.31 1.71 -19.72
N THR A 306 -10.39 0.98 -20.03
CA THR A 306 -10.35 -0.20 -20.88
C THR A 306 -9.83 0.14 -22.28
N SER A 307 -10.25 1.27 -22.87
CA SER A 307 -9.81 1.68 -24.20
C SER A 307 -8.35 2.12 -24.28
N ILE A 308 -7.80 2.64 -23.16
CA ILE A 308 -6.44 3.22 -23.12
C ILE A 308 -5.42 2.17 -22.65
N LEU A 309 -5.76 1.41 -21.63
CA LEU A 309 -4.84 0.54 -20.90
C LEU A 309 -5.13 -0.95 -21.10
N GLY A 310 -6.31 -1.30 -21.64
CA GLY A 310 -6.78 -2.69 -21.70
C GLY A 310 -7.56 -3.11 -20.45
N GLU A 311 -8.23 -4.25 -20.54
CA GLU A 311 -9.12 -4.76 -19.48
C GLU A 311 -8.36 -5.29 -18.26
N THR A 312 -7.21 -5.93 -18.49
CA THR A 312 -6.39 -6.54 -17.43
C THR A 312 -5.50 -5.54 -16.69
N HIS A 313 -5.51 -4.26 -17.09
CA HIS A 313 -4.69 -3.25 -16.43
C HIS A 313 -5.23 -2.95 -15.01
N PRO A 314 -4.36 -2.80 -14.00
CA PRO A 314 -4.78 -2.56 -12.60
C PRO A 314 -5.74 -1.38 -12.40
N ASP A 315 -5.51 -0.26 -13.09
CA ASP A 315 -6.41 0.90 -12.98
C ASP A 315 -7.80 0.59 -13.56
N THR A 316 -7.87 -0.22 -14.63
CA THR A 316 -9.14 -0.67 -15.21
C THR A 316 -9.86 -1.60 -14.25
N LEU A 317 -9.14 -2.60 -13.70
CA LEU A 317 -9.68 -3.54 -12.73
C LEU A 317 -10.18 -2.83 -11.46
N GLY A 318 -9.42 -1.86 -10.93
CA GLY A 318 -9.85 -1.06 -9.78
C GLY A 318 -11.12 -0.22 -10.06
N ALA A 319 -11.26 0.32 -11.29
CA ALA A 319 -12.49 1.02 -11.68
C ALA A 319 -13.68 0.06 -11.82
N MET A 320 -13.45 -1.16 -12.33
CA MET A 320 -14.48 -2.21 -12.42
C MET A 320 -14.90 -2.70 -11.04
N ASP A 321 -13.96 -2.88 -10.10
CA ASP A 321 -14.26 -3.21 -8.69
C ASP A 321 -15.19 -2.15 -8.08
N SER A 322 -14.85 -0.86 -8.25
CA SER A 322 -15.66 0.25 -7.74
C SER A 322 -17.07 0.25 -8.34
N LEU A 323 -17.20 -0.05 -9.65
CA LEU A 323 -18.50 -0.19 -10.30
C LEU A 323 -19.30 -1.36 -9.73
N ALA A 324 -18.67 -2.51 -9.53
CA ALA A 324 -19.31 -3.70 -8.97
C ALA A 324 -19.80 -3.45 -7.53
N GLU A 325 -19.01 -2.76 -6.70
CA GLU A 325 -19.41 -2.36 -5.34
C GLU A 325 -20.62 -1.43 -5.35
N ILE A 326 -20.67 -0.44 -6.26
CA ILE A 326 -21.80 0.50 -6.38
C ILE A 326 -23.06 -0.26 -6.79
N VAL A 327 -22.97 -1.14 -7.79
CA VAL A 327 -24.09 -1.96 -8.28
C VAL A 327 -24.60 -2.90 -7.18
N ALA A 328 -23.69 -3.52 -6.43
CA ALA A 328 -24.03 -4.34 -5.26
C ALA A 328 -24.71 -3.52 -4.15
N GLY A 329 -24.24 -2.31 -3.87
CA GLY A 329 -24.86 -1.38 -2.91
C GLY A 329 -26.28 -0.98 -3.31
N ARG A 330 -26.59 -0.92 -4.60
CA ARG A 330 -27.94 -0.72 -5.14
C ARG A 330 -28.82 -1.97 -5.07
N LYS A 331 -28.31 -3.08 -4.56
CA LYS A 331 -28.97 -4.39 -4.48
C LYS A 331 -29.26 -5.04 -5.85
N ASP A 332 -28.61 -4.58 -6.92
CA ASP A 332 -28.61 -5.27 -8.23
C ASP A 332 -27.54 -6.39 -8.20
N LEU A 333 -27.86 -7.43 -7.43
CA LEU A 333 -26.91 -8.50 -7.10
C LEU A 333 -26.53 -9.35 -8.31
N ASP A 334 -27.42 -9.53 -9.27
CA ASP A 334 -27.14 -10.33 -10.47
C ASP A 334 -26.10 -9.62 -11.34
N ARG A 335 -26.27 -8.33 -11.56
CA ARG A 335 -25.32 -7.53 -12.33
C ARG A 335 -23.99 -7.33 -11.59
N ALA A 336 -24.02 -7.19 -10.26
CA ALA A 336 -22.80 -7.16 -9.46
C ALA A 336 -22.00 -8.45 -9.58
N LEU A 337 -22.69 -9.60 -9.55
CA LEU A 337 -22.07 -10.93 -9.73
C LEU A 337 -21.42 -11.05 -11.11
N GLU A 338 -22.11 -10.64 -12.19
CA GLU A 338 -21.56 -10.65 -13.55
C GLU A 338 -20.26 -9.83 -13.65
N LEU A 339 -20.25 -8.63 -13.05
CA LEU A 339 -19.06 -7.77 -13.01
C LEU A 339 -17.91 -8.43 -12.23
N TYR A 340 -18.19 -8.96 -11.04
CA TYR A 340 -17.14 -9.61 -10.23
C TYR A 340 -16.58 -10.88 -10.89
N LEU A 341 -17.38 -11.69 -11.56
CA LEU A 341 -16.88 -12.85 -12.31
C LEU A 341 -15.98 -12.44 -13.47
N ARG A 342 -16.32 -11.35 -14.16
CA ARG A 342 -15.47 -10.79 -15.21
C ARG A 342 -14.16 -10.24 -14.65
N ILE A 343 -14.20 -9.55 -13.52
CA ILE A 343 -13.01 -9.01 -12.81
C ILE A 343 -12.11 -10.17 -12.33
N GLU A 344 -12.71 -11.22 -11.79
CA GLU A 344 -11.99 -12.41 -11.30
C GLU A 344 -11.19 -13.05 -12.43
N GLY A 345 -11.81 -13.33 -13.58
CA GLY A 345 -11.12 -13.90 -14.73
C GLY A 345 -9.98 -13.01 -15.25
N ALA A 346 -10.20 -11.70 -15.32
CA ALA A 346 -9.16 -10.76 -15.75
C ALA A 346 -8.00 -10.63 -14.73
N LYS A 347 -8.29 -10.70 -13.42
CA LYS A 347 -7.26 -10.70 -12.37
C LYS A 347 -6.51 -12.04 -12.32
N GLU A 348 -7.19 -13.16 -12.54
CA GLU A 348 -6.55 -14.48 -12.59
C GLU A 348 -5.55 -14.53 -13.77
N GLU A 349 -5.93 -14.01 -14.94
CA GLU A 349 -5.05 -13.90 -16.12
C GLU A 349 -3.85 -12.97 -15.87
N ALA A 350 -4.08 -11.79 -15.25
CA ALA A 350 -3.06 -10.76 -15.09
C ALA A 350 -2.12 -10.99 -13.91
N LEU A 351 -2.63 -11.53 -12.80
CA LEU A 351 -1.96 -11.58 -11.51
C LEU A 351 -1.78 -13.01 -10.98
N GLY A 352 -2.54 -13.96 -11.52
CA GLY A 352 -2.62 -15.34 -11.04
C GLY A 352 -3.70 -15.56 -9.98
N ASP A 353 -4.03 -16.82 -9.80
CA ASP A 353 -5.12 -17.30 -8.92
C ASP A 353 -4.83 -17.12 -7.41
N MET A 354 -3.55 -17.03 -7.04
CA MET A 354 -3.08 -16.83 -5.66
C MET A 354 -2.84 -15.36 -5.30
N HIS A 355 -3.09 -14.42 -6.23
CA HIS A 355 -2.84 -13.01 -5.94
C HIS A 355 -3.86 -12.46 -4.93
N PRO A 356 -3.45 -11.59 -3.95
CA PRO A 356 -4.37 -11.06 -2.94
C PRO A 356 -5.60 -10.35 -3.52
N GLU A 357 -5.43 -9.63 -4.64
CA GLU A 357 -6.55 -8.97 -5.32
C GLU A 357 -7.53 -9.96 -5.97
N THR A 358 -7.03 -11.07 -6.54
CA THR A 358 -7.87 -12.15 -7.08
C THR A 358 -8.67 -12.81 -5.96
N LEU A 359 -8.00 -13.09 -4.83
CA LEU A 359 -8.65 -13.67 -3.65
C LEU A 359 -9.69 -12.70 -3.03
N ALA A 360 -9.42 -11.39 -3.02
CA ALA A 360 -10.39 -10.39 -2.57
C ALA A 360 -11.64 -10.36 -3.45
N THR A 361 -11.48 -10.51 -4.78
CA THR A 361 -12.62 -10.59 -5.71
C THR A 361 -13.44 -11.86 -5.47
N LEU A 362 -12.81 -13.01 -5.24
CA LEU A 362 -13.51 -14.26 -4.88
C LEU A 362 -14.29 -14.13 -3.57
N LYS A 363 -13.72 -13.46 -2.55
CA LYS A 363 -14.46 -13.15 -1.30
C LYS A 363 -15.69 -12.26 -1.59
N ALA A 364 -15.57 -11.28 -2.49
CA ALA A 364 -16.71 -10.46 -2.91
C ALA A 364 -17.79 -11.30 -3.63
N ILE A 365 -17.41 -12.21 -4.50
CA ILE A 365 -18.34 -13.16 -5.18
C ILE A 365 -19.06 -14.02 -4.14
N SER A 366 -18.34 -14.60 -3.18
CA SER A 366 -18.95 -15.39 -2.09
C SER A 366 -19.98 -14.56 -1.31
N ARG A 367 -19.65 -13.29 -1.00
CA ARG A 367 -20.57 -12.36 -0.32
C ARG A 367 -21.82 -12.09 -1.17
N ILE A 368 -21.68 -11.89 -2.48
CA ILE A 368 -22.85 -11.67 -3.36
C ILE A 368 -23.73 -12.92 -3.41
N TYR A 369 -23.17 -14.13 -3.52
CA TYR A 369 -23.95 -15.36 -3.45
C TYR A 369 -24.72 -15.50 -2.12
N ARG A 370 -24.09 -15.14 -0.98
CA ARG A 370 -24.78 -15.10 0.33
C ARG A 370 -25.95 -14.12 0.32
N LEU A 371 -25.78 -12.93 -0.25
CA LEU A 371 -26.85 -11.93 -0.36
C LEU A 371 -27.99 -12.36 -1.31
N GLN A 372 -27.70 -13.25 -2.26
CA GLN A 372 -28.68 -13.88 -3.14
C GLN A 372 -29.31 -15.14 -2.52
N GLU A 373 -28.96 -15.50 -1.27
CA GLU A 373 -29.36 -16.73 -0.59
C GLU A 373 -28.92 -18.03 -1.31
N LYS A 374 -27.91 -17.93 -2.20
CA LYS A 374 -27.27 -19.05 -2.90
C LYS A 374 -26.10 -19.58 -2.06
N LEU A 375 -26.46 -20.22 -0.92
CA LEU A 375 -25.47 -20.58 0.10
C LEU A 375 -24.51 -21.68 -0.35
N GLU A 376 -24.94 -22.63 -1.18
CA GLU A 376 -24.10 -23.72 -1.71
C GLU A 376 -23.03 -23.18 -2.68
N GLU A 377 -23.37 -22.18 -3.50
CA GLU A 377 -22.43 -21.51 -4.38
C GLU A 377 -21.42 -20.67 -3.57
N ALA A 378 -21.91 -19.98 -2.53
CA ALA A 378 -21.05 -19.23 -1.61
C ALA A 378 -20.04 -20.14 -0.90
N GLU A 379 -20.48 -21.32 -0.44
CA GLU A 379 -19.62 -22.34 0.20
C GLU A 379 -18.51 -22.79 -0.74
N LYS A 380 -18.83 -23.13 -2.00
CA LYS A 380 -17.82 -23.58 -2.98
C LYS A 380 -16.74 -22.54 -3.21
N VAL A 381 -17.15 -21.28 -3.39
CA VAL A 381 -16.21 -20.17 -3.59
C VAL A 381 -15.38 -19.93 -2.34
N GLN A 382 -16.00 -19.93 -1.16
CA GLN A 382 -15.31 -19.68 0.11
C GLN A 382 -14.32 -20.82 0.45
N ALA A 383 -14.68 -22.07 0.17
CA ALA A 383 -13.78 -23.21 0.33
C ALA A 383 -12.55 -23.09 -0.59
N ALA A 384 -12.72 -22.64 -1.84
CA ALA A 384 -11.61 -22.37 -2.74
C ALA A 384 -10.72 -21.23 -2.23
N VAL A 385 -11.30 -20.14 -1.71
CA VAL A 385 -10.54 -19.03 -1.09
C VAL A 385 -9.71 -19.54 0.09
N LYS A 386 -10.32 -20.29 1.01
CA LYS A 386 -9.62 -20.90 2.16
C LYS A 386 -8.46 -21.76 1.71
N GLN A 387 -8.65 -22.64 0.74
CA GLN A 387 -7.62 -23.53 0.23
C GLN A 387 -6.45 -22.75 -0.40
N ARG A 388 -6.73 -21.74 -1.22
CA ARG A 388 -5.71 -20.90 -1.86
C ARG A 388 -4.90 -20.12 -0.81
N LEU A 389 -5.55 -19.55 0.21
CA LEU A 389 -4.89 -18.85 1.32
C LEU A 389 -4.02 -19.80 2.17
N GLU A 390 -4.52 -20.99 2.49
CA GLU A 390 -3.76 -22.02 3.22
C GLU A 390 -2.50 -22.44 2.44
N THR A 391 -2.60 -22.61 1.12
CA THR A 391 -1.47 -22.95 0.26
C THR A 391 -0.44 -21.82 0.20
N LYS A 392 -0.89 -20.57 0.15
CA LYS A 392 -0.03 -19.40 -0.02
C LYS A 392 0.65 -18.96 1.28
N TYR A 393 -0.10 -18.90 2.37
CA TYR A 393 0.33 -18.28 3.62
C TYR A 393 0.44 -19.25 4.79
N GLY A 394 -0.08 -20.47 4.66
CA GLY A 394 -0.19 -21.43 5.75
C GLY A 394 -1.46 -21.26 6.58
N LEU A 395 -1.67 -22.21 7.53
CA LEU A 395 -2.85 -22.25 8.39
C LEU A 395 -2.88 -21.13 9.45
N GLU A 396 -1.72 -20.74 9.94
CA GLU A 396 -1.57 -19.76 11.04
C GLU A 396 -1.76 -18.31 10.58
N HIS A 397 -1.84 -18.07 9.28
CA HIS A 397 -1.95 -16.71 8.77
C HIS A 397 -3.34 -16.10 9.05
N PRO A 398 -3.45 -14.84 9.52
CA PRO A 398 -4.73 -14.22 9.89
C PRO A 398 -5.79 -14.25 8.78
N GLU A 399 -5.39 -14.08 7.51
CA GLU A 399 -6.33 -14.16 6.39
C GLU A 399 -6.86 -15.59 6.16
N THR A 400 -6.04 -16.62 6.42
CA THR A 400 -6.48 -18.02 6.34
C THR A 400 -7.48 -18.33 7.45
N LEU A 401 -7.19 -17.90 8.69
CA LEU A 401 -8.07 -18.06 9.84
C LEU A 401 -9.42 -17.34 9.62
N ARG A 402 -9.38 -16.13 9.06
CA ARG A 402 -10.60 -15.40 8.68
C ARG A 402 -11.42 -16.15 7.64
N ALA A 403 -10.78 -16.70 6.60
CA ALA A 403 -11.48 -17.48 5.58
C ALA A 403 -12.08 -18.78 6.14
N MET A 404 -11.42 -19.41 7.12
CA MET A 404 -11.95 -20.57 7.84
C MET A 404 -13.19 -20.19 8.65
N ASN A 405 -13.16 -19.06 9.34
CA ASN A 405 -14.30 -18.52 10.09
C ASN A 405 -15.50 -18.20 9.19
N GLU A 406 -15.26 -17.54 8.05
CA GLU A 406 -16.32 -17.25 7.07
C GLU A 406 -16.92 -18.52 6.47
N LEU A 407 -16.11 -19.58 6.26
CA LEU A 407 -16.60 -20.88 5.80
C LEU A 407 -17.41 -21.60 6.88
N ALA A 408 -17.00 -21.53 8.14
CA ALA A 408 -17.76 -22.09 9.26
C ALA A 408 -19.13 -21.40 9.42
N ASP A 409 -19.21 -20.08 9.20
CA ASP A 409 -20.48 -19.34 9.19
C ASP A 409 -21.40 -19.80 8.03
N LEU A 410 -20.83 -20.12 6.86
CA LEU A 410 -21.59 -20.68 5.74
C LEU A 410 -22.10 -22.11 6.04
N TYR A 411 -21.28 -22.95 6.66
CA TYR A 411 -21.73 -24.28 7.11
C TYR A 411 -22.89 -24.17 8.09
N LEU A 412 -22.79 -23.24 9.05
CA LEU A 412 -23.88 -22.98 9.98
C LEU A 412 -25.16 -22.51 9.27
N ALA A 413 -25.03 -21.58 8.31
CA ALA A 413 -26.17 -21.08 7.52
C ALA A 413 -26.82 -22.18 6.65
N LEU A 414 -26.05 -23.17 6.22
CA LEU A 414 -26.52 -24.35 5.46
C LEU A 414 -27.09 -25.47 6.36
N GLY A 415 -27.07 -25.31 7.68
CA GLY A 415 -27.46 -26.34 8.63
C GLY A 415 -26.47 -27.51 8.73
N LYS A 416 -25.23 -27.35 8.26
CA LYS A 416 -24.12 -28.30 8.38
C LYS A 416 -23.42 -28.13 9.72
N GLU A 417 -24.12 -28.39 10.83
CA GLU A 417 -23.65 -28.05 12.18
C GLU A 417 -22.37 -28.79 12.57
N ASP A 418 -22.24 -30.07 12.21
CA ASP A 418 -21.05 -30.86 12.51
C ASP A 418 -19.80 -30.34 11.80
N ASP A 419 -19.93 -29.98 10.51
CA ASP A 419 -18.82 -29.39 9.74
C ASP A 419 -18.43 -28.01 10.28
N ALA A 420 -19.42 -27.18 10.64
CA ALA A 420 -19.22 -25.89 11.26
C ALA A 420 -18.49 -26.02 12.60
N PHE A 421 -18.87 -26.99 13.42
CA PHE A 421 -18.29 -27.24 14.72
C PHE A 421 -16.83 -27.70 14.59
N ALA A 422 -16.56 -28.73 13.78
CA ALA A 422 -15.22 -29.25 13.55
C ALA A 422 -14.26 -28.20 12.99
N LEU A 423 -14.74 -27.37 12.05
CA LEU A 423 -13.92 -26.27 11.49
C LEU A 423 -13.68 -25.18 12.53
N SER A 424 -14.68 -24.82 13.33
CA SER A 424 -14.54 -23.79 14.37
C SER A 424 -13.62 -24.22 15.50
N GLU A 425 -13.67 -25.49 15.98
CA GLU A 425 -12.73 -26.02 16.97
C GLU A 425 -11.29 -25.94 16.46
N ARG A 426 -11.05 -26.46 15.25
CA ARG A 426 -9.71 -26.40 14.63
C ARG A 426 -9.21 -24.97 14.48
N THR A 427 -10.08 -24.03 14.12
CA THR A 427 -9.71 -22.61 13.98
C THR A 427 -9.40 -22.01 15.32
N LEU A 428 -10.21 -22.30 16.36
CA LEU A 428 -9.98 -21.80 17.71
C LEU A 428 -8.65 -22.26 18.30
N ASP A 429 -8.27 -23.52 18.12
CA ASP A 429 -7.00 -24.05 18.60
C ASP A 429 -5.82 -23.23 18.04
N ILE A 430 -5.86 -22.94 16.74
CA ILE A 430 -4.80 -22.14 16.08
C ILE A 430 -4.84 -20.67 16.51
N GLU A 431 -6.04 -20.08 16.60
CA GLU A 431 -6.21 -18.69 17.03
C GLU A 431 -5.71 -18.46 18.47
N LEU A 432 -5.96 -19.41 19.38
CA LEU A 432 -5.45 -19.34 20.75
C LEU A 432 -3.93 -19.38 20.82
N GLU A 433 -3.30 -20.18 19.95
CA GLU A 433 -1.83 -20.28 19.90
C GLU A 433 -1.19 -19.03 19.26
N VAL A 434 -1.76 -18.50 18.17
CA VAL A 434 -1.16 -17.44 17.38
C VAL A 434 -1.56 -16.04 17.85
N MET A 435 -2.83 -15.84 18.21
CA MET A 435 -3.42 -14.54 18.52
C MET A 435 -3.74 -14.36 20.00
N GLY A 436 -4.01 -15.46 20.69
CA GLY A 436 -4.37 -15.48 22.12
C GLY A 436 -5.86 -15.28 22.38
N GLU A 437 -6.23 -15.47 23.64
CA GLU A 437 -7.64 -15.50 24.10
C GLU A 437 -8.37 -14.16 24.02
N GLN A 438 -7.66 -13.04 23.94
CA GLN A 438 -8.25 -11.70 23.95
C GLN A 438 -8.37 -11.10 22.54
N ASP A 439 -7.93 -11.81 21.51
CA ASP A 439 -8.10 -11.33 20.15
C ASP A 439 -9.58 -11.32 19.74
N PRO A 440 -10.07 -10.26 19.07
CA PRO A 440 -11.48 -10.18 18.66
C PRO A 440 -11.93 -11.35 17.78
N MET A 441 -11.06 -11.87 16.90
CA MET A 441 -11.38 -13.00 16.03
C MET A 441 -11.53 -14.29 16.84
N THR A 442 -10.62 -14.52 17.81
CA THR A 442 -10.71 -15.65 18.77
C THR A 442 -12.02 -15.60 19.55
N LEU A 443 -12.42 -14.43 20.04
CA LEU A 443 -13.68 -14.25 20.76
C LEU A 443 -14.92 -14.51 19.88
N GLN A 444 -14.88 -14.16 18.60
CA GLN A 444 -15.95 -14.48 17.66
C GLN A 444 -16.04 -15.99 17.40
N THR A 445 -14.90 -16.67 17.29
CA THR A 445 -14.87 -18.14 17.14
C THR A 445 -15.38 -18.86 18.39
N MET A 446 -15.01 -18.39 19.58
CA MET A 446 -15.55 -18.90 20.86
C MET A 446 -17.07 -18.72 20.95
N PHE A 447 -17.59 -17.55 20.55
CA PHE A 447 -19.04 -17.30 20.50
C PHE A 447 -19.72 -18.28 19.53
N ARG A 448 -19.17 -18.52 18.34
CA ARG A 448 -19.70 -19.47 17.36
C ARG A 448 -19.77 -20.88 17.93
N ILE A 449 -18.73 -21.34 18.61
CA ILE A 449 -18.73 -22.66 19.27
C ILE A 449 -19.81 -22.73 20.34
N GLY A 450 -19.97 -21.72 21.16
CA GLY A 450 -21.04 -21.63 22.15
C GLY A 450 -22.44 -21.73 21.51
N LYS A 451 -22.67 -21.02 20.40
CA LYS A 451 -23.90 -21.09 19.62
C LYS A 451 -24.12 -22.47 19.00
N LEU A 452 -23.08 -23.12 18.48
CA LEU A 452 -23.16 -24.49 17.94
C LEU A 452 -23.50 -25.52 19.02
N HIS A 453 -22.97 -25.37 20.23
CA HIS A 453 -23.38 -26.18 21.37
C HIS A 453 -24.87 -26.01 21.68
N TYR A 454 -25.38 -24.76 21.63
CA TYR A 454 -26.81 -24.51 21.84
C TYR A 454 -27.69 -25.19 20.78
N LEU A 455 -27.35 -25.03 19.50
CA LEU A 455 -28.05 -25.65 18.37
C LEU A 455 -28.05 -27.19 18.48
N ALA A 456 -26.94 -27.77 18.91
CA ALA A 456 -26.83 -29.21 19.18
C ALA A 456 -27.52 -29.65 20.48
N ASN A 457 -28.33 -28.78 21.11
CA ASN A 457 -29.02 -29.02 22.38
C ASN A 457 -28.10 -29.38 23.58
N ARG A 458 -26.82 -28.99 23.51
CA ARG A 458 -25.82 -29.17 24.58
C ARG A 458 -25.81 -27.94 25.46
N LYS A 459 -26.94 -27.69 26.18
CA LYS A 459 -27.17 -26.40 26.89
C LYS A 459 -26.11 -26.08 27.96
N ASP A 460 -25.62 -27.07 28.70
CA ASP A 460 -24.60 -26.85 29.74
C ASP A 460 -23.27 -26.40 29.12
N ALA A 461 -22.82 -27.07 28.07
CA ALA A 461 -21.61 -26.68 27.33
C ALA A 461 -21.76 -25.29 26.63
N ALA A 462 -22.97 -25.00 26.13
CA ALA A 462 -23.28 -23.68 25.55
C ALA A 462 -23.16 -22.56 26.59
N MET A 463 -23.74 -22.77 27.80
CA MET A 463 -23.68 -21.78 28.89
C MET A 463 -22.24 -21.55 29.37
N GLU A 464 -21.44 -22.60 29.48
CA GLU A 464 -20.03 -22.51 29.88
C GLU A 464 -19.23 -21.73 28.84
N ALA A 465 -19.31 -22.11 27.55
CA ALA A 465 -18.57 -21.45 26.47
C ALA A 465 -19.01 -19.98 26.27
N LEU A 466 -20.32 -19.70 26.26
CA LEU A 466 -20.82 -18.34 26.11
C LEU A 466 -20.55 -17.47 27.34
N GLY A 467 -20.59 -18.04 28.55
CA GLY A 467 -20.27 -17.32 29.78
C GLY A 467 -18.80 -16.88 29.82
N ASP A 468 -17.88 -17.77 29.47
CA ASP A 468 -16.45 -17.45 29.35
C ASP A 468 -16.20 -16.40 28.26
N THR A 469 -16.82 -16.56 27.10
CA THR A 469 -16.74 -15.59 25.98
C THR A 469 -17.24 -14.21 26.41
N LEU A 470 -18.42 -14.14 27.05
CA LEU A 470 -19.01 -12.88 27.51
C LEU A 470 -18.09 -12.14 28.49
N ALA A 471 -17.54 -12.85 29.47
CA ALA A 471 -16.63 -12.26 30.45
C ALA A 471 -15.39 -11.64 29.79
N LYS A 472 -14.84 -12.29 28.77
CA LYS A 472 -13.70 -11.79 27.98
C LYS A 472 -14.09 -10.60 27.08
N GLN A 473 -15.24 -10.66 26.42
CA GLN A 473 -15.77 -9.57 25.60
C GLN A 473 -16.05 -8.30 26.43
N GLU A 474 -16.72 -8.43 27.58
CA GLU A 474 -17.00 -7.30 28.45
C GLU A 474 -15.73 -6.63 28.99
N LYS A 475 -14.72 -7.43 29.30
CA LYS A 475 -13.42 -6.92 29.76
C LYS A 475 -12.65 -6.17 28.68
N LEU A 476 -12.71 -6.65 27.42
CA LEU A 476 -11.95 -6.09 26.31
C LEU A 476 -12.69 -4.93 25.62
N LEU A 477 -13.98 -5.13 25.32
CA LEU A 477 -14.79 -4.26 24.45
C LEU A 477 -15.75 -3.36 25.24
N GLY A 478 -15.98 -3.67 26.51
CA GLY A 478 -16.93 -2.98 27.38
C GLY A 478 -18.31 -3.62 27.38
N PHE A 479 -19.09 -3.29 28.42
CA PHE A 479 -20.40 -3.89 28.71
C PHE A 479 -21.45 -3.62 27.63
N ASP A 480 -21.45 -2.42 27.03
CA ASP A 480 -22.43 -1.97 26.03
C ASP A 480 -22.00 -2.30 24.58
N ASN A 481 -20.93 -3.07 24.40
CA ASN A 481 -20.50 -3.49 23.07
C ASN A 481 -21.54 -4.43 22.43
N ALA A 482 -21.75 -4.28 21.11
CA ALA A 482 -22.75 -5.06 20.35
C ALA A 482 -22.50 -6.57 20.39
N GLU A 483 -21.23 -7.01 20.34
CA GLU A 483 -20.87 -8.44 20.42
C GLU A 483 -21.15 -9.00 21.82
N ALA A 484 -20.74 -8.28 22.87
CA ALA A 484 -21.03 -8.67 24.25
C ALA A 484 -22.55 -8.72 24.52
N THR A 485 -23.31 -7.77 23.97
CA THR A 485 -24.77 -7.75 24.07
C THR A 485 -25.39 -8.97 23.39
N THR A 486 -24.95 -9.30 22.15
CA THR A 486 -25.42 -10.48 21.43
C THR A 486 -25.14 -11.77 22.19
N THR A 487 -23.95 -11.90 22.78
CA THR A 487 -23.58 -13.08 23.58
C THR A 487 -24.43 -13.17 24.84
N ARG A 488 -24.69 -12.05 25.51
CA ARG A 488 -25.52 -11.96 26.72
C ARG A 488 -26.98 -12.32 26.42
N ASP A 489 -27.51 -11.84 25.29
CA ASP A 489 -28.89 -12.12 24.90
C ASP A 489 -29.11 -13.62 24.63
N LEU A 490 -28.19 -14.25 23.90
CA LEU A 490 -28.23 -15.69 23.66
C LEU A 490 -28.10 -16.49 24.97
N LEU A 491 -27.23 -16.08 25.87
CA LEU A 491 -27.08 -16.72 27.18
C LEU A 491 -28.35 -16.61 28.02
N ASN A 492 -29.02 -15.44 28.02
CA ASN A 492 -30.29 -15.22 28.71
C ASN A 492 -31.42 -16.08 28.09
N GLU A 493 -31.46 -16.22 26.78
CA GLU A 493 -32.40 -17.12 26.09
C GLU A 493 -32.26 -18.56 26.58
N ILE A 494 -31.03 -19.10 26.58
CA ILE A 494 -30.73 -20.45 27.06
C ILE A 494 -31.13 -20.63 28.54
N LEU A 495 -30.85 -19.64 29.38
CA LEU A 495 -31.21 -19.66 30.81
C LEU A 495 -32.74 -19.65 31.00
N SER A 496 -33.46 -18.83 30.22
CA SER A 496 -34.93 -18.78 30.32
C SER A 496 -35.60 -20.10 29.89
N GLU A 497 -35.11 -20.72 28.82
CA GLU A 497 -35.56 -22.02 28.39
C GLU A 497 -35.32 -23.13 29.43
N ARG A 498 -34.14 -23.07 30.10
CA ARG A 498 -33.80 -24.01 31.16
C ARG A 498 -34.73 -23.89 32.35
N VAL A 499 -35.04 -22.65 32.76
CA VAL A 499 -35.98 -22.39 33.86
C VAL A 499 -37.36 -22.89 33.49
N THR A 500 -37.84 -22.61 32.28
CA THR A 500 -39.13 -23.04 31.82
C THR A 500 -39.24 -24.59 31.76
N THR A 501 -38.20 -25.28 31.25
CA THR A 501 -38.15 -26.74 31.19
C THR A 501 -38.19 -27.34 32.61
N LYS A 502 -37.41 -26.77 33.55
CA LYS A 502 -37.38 -27.24 34.94
C LYS A 502 -38.72 -27.03 35.67
N VAL A 503 -39.38 -25.89 35.46
CA VAL A 503 -40.71 -25.61 36.03
C VAL A 503 -41.77 -26.61 35.50
N LEU A 504 -41.69 -26.96 34.20
CA LEU A 504 -42.60 -27.94 33.59
C LEU A 504 -42.33 -29.38 34.09
N GLU A 505 -41.05 -29.73 34.32
CA GLU A 505 -40.67 -31.03 34.89
C GLU A 505 -41.09 -31.17 36.37
N GLU A 506 -40.99 -30.11 37.16
CA GLU A 506 -41.36 -30.09 38.57
C GLU A 506 -42.89 -29.96 38.79
N ASN A 507 -43.64 -29.46 37.79
CA ASN A 507 -45.09 -29.27 37.86
C ASN A 507 -45.80 -29.79 36.60
N PRO A 508 -45.90 -31.10 36.38
CA PRO A 508 -46.49 -31.70 35.16
C PRO A 508 -47.98 -31.36 34.97
N GLU A 509 -48.71 -30.95 36.01
CA GLU A 509 -50.12 -30.54 35.92
C GLU A 509 -50.34 -29.24 35.14
N VAL A 510 -49.30 -28.40 34.95
CA VAL A 510 -49.38 -27.17 34.15
C VAL A 510 -49.42 -27.50 32.65
N TYR A 511 -48.87 -28.65 32.25
CA TYR A 511 -48.89 -29.13 30.84
C TYR A 511 -50.26 -29.55 30.36
N GLU A 512 -51.12 -30.08 31.25
CA GLU A 512 -52.47 -30.52 30.89
C GLU A 512 -53.45 -29.34 30.72
N THR A 513 -53.20 -28.20 31.35
CA THR A 513 -54.09 -27.02 31.29
C THR A 513 -53.84 -26.12 30.07
N GLU A 514 -52.61 -26.05 29.52
CA GLU A 514 -52.32 -25.26 28.31
C GLU A 514 -52.78 -25.95 27.02
N ASN A 515 -52.84 -27.27 26.97
CA ASN A 515 -53.37 -27.99 25.81
C ASN A 515 -54.91 -28.00 25.70
N LEU A 516 -55.62 -27.49 26.72
CA LEU A 516 -57.08 -27.33 26.73
C LEU A 516 -57.56 -25.93 26.30
N ILE A 517 -56.66 -24.95 26.21
CA ILE A 517 -56.92 -23.58 25.73
C ILE A 517 -56.19 -23.41 24.40
N GLY A 518 -56.93 -23.57 23.29
CA GLY A 518 -56.38 -23.38 21.95
C GLY A 518 -55.67 -22.04 21.79
N PRO A 519 -54.79 -21.85 20.76
CA PRO A 519 -53.87 -20.75 20.67
C PRO A 519 -54.60 -19.40 20.45
N THR A 520 -54.79 -18.65 21.51
CA THR A 520 -55.07 -17.22 21.42
C THR A 520 -53.76 -16.46 21.70
N LEU A 521 -53.03 -16.19 20.63
CA LEU A 521 -51.96 -15.18 20.65
C LEU A 521 -52.49 -13.81 21.03
N PRO A 522 -52.00 -13.13 22.06
CA PRO A 522 -52.17 -11.70 22.18
C PRO A 522 -51.13 -11.04 21.30
N THR A 523 -51.59 -10.43 20.22
CA THR A 523 -50.93 -9.34 19.53
C THR A 523 -50.78 -8.17 20.53
N VAL A 524 -49.58 -7.90 21.01
CA VAL A 524 -49.26 -6.65 21.66
C VAL A 524 -47.87 -6.22 21.23
N LEU A 525 -47.87 -5.16 20.35
CA LEU A 525 -46.92 -4.03 20.12
C LEU A 525 -45.44 -4.35 20.02
#